data_5f3daa8cfea3275d1e8daed011aee953
#
_entry.id   5f3daa8cfea3275d1e8daed011aee953
#
_cell.length_a   1.000
_cell.length_b   1.000
_cell.length_c   1.000
_cell.angle_alpha   90.00
_cell.angle_beta   90.00
_cell.angle_gamma   90.00
#
_symmetry.space_group_name_H-M   'P 1'
#
loop_
_entity.id
_entity.type
_entity.pdbx_description
1 polymer ?
#
loop_
_entity_poly.entity_id
_entity_poly.type
_entity_poly.pdbx_seq_one_letter_code
_entity_poly.pdbx_strand_id
1 'polypeptide(L)'
;KRDVAVAGEKFYCISPAISYPGVEERDGKGRYMLPGLVDIHMHIESSMTYPGEFSRITLPYGVTTVVADAHEMANVFGMDGIRALWRRRRSRTFSGRSRPVYRRQMRS
;
A
#
# COMPACT_ATOMS: atom_id res chain seq x y z
N LYS A 1 15.75 5.95 -17.31
CA LYS A 1 16.16 5.90 -15.91
C LYS A 1 15.79 7.21 -15.25
N ARG A 2 15.15 7.18 -14.09
CA ARG A 2 14.72 8.36 -13.34
C ARG A 2 14.88 8.11 -11.84
N ASP A 3 15.17 9.16 -11.11
CA ASP A 3 15.10 9.18 -9.66
C ASP A 3 13.74 9.75 -9.25
N VAL A 4 13.20 9.27 -8.15
CA VAL A 4 11.91 9.69 -7.61
C VAL A 4 12.10 10.11 -6.15
N ALA A 5 11.79 11.36 -5.85
CA ALA A 5 11.73 11.85 -4.48
C ALA A 5 10.29 11.78 -3.96
N VAL A 6 10.15 11.34 -2.72
CA VAL A 6 8.86 11.23 -2.03
C VAL A 6 8.91 12.08 -0.76
N ALA A 7 7.89 12.90 -0.54
CA ALA A 7 7.73 13.69 0.67
C ALA A 7 6.36 13.42 1.30
N GLY A 8 6.37 12.77 2.47
CA GLY A 8 5.14 12.27 3.08
C GLY A 8 4.48 11.20 2.21
N GLU A 9 3.25 11.44 1.77
CA GLU A 9 2.47 10.51 0.95
C GLU A 9 2.44 10.89 -0.54
N LYS A 10 3.29 11.84 -0.97
CA LYS A 10 3.26 12.38 -2.34
C LYS A 10 4.61 12.27 -3.02
N PHE A 11 4.58 12.10 -4.33
CA PHE A 11 5.75 12.33 -5.16
C PHE A 11 6.11 13.81 -5.12
N TYR A 12 7.35 14.11 -4.72
CA TYR A 12 7.85 15.48 -4.68
C TYR A 12 8.47 15.87 -6.01
N CYS A 13 9.29 14.98 -6.58
CA CYS A 13 10.02 15.25 -7.81
C CYS A 13 10.34 13.93 -8.53
N ILE A 14 10.35 13.98 -9.86
CA ILE A 14 10.84 12.91 -10.74
C ILE A 14 11.84 13.53 -11.70
N SER A 15 13.11 13.12 -11.64
CA SER A 15 14.18 13.72 -12.44
C SER A 15 15.21 12.66 -12.86
N PRO A 16 16.03 12.92 -13.90
CA PRO A 16 17.14 12.05 -14.28
C PRO A 16 18.13 11.80 -13.15
N ALA A 17 18.34 12.79 -12.28
CA ALA A 17 19.16 12.70 -11.09
C ALA A 17 18.59 13.61 -10.00
N ILE A 18 18.54 13.08 -8.78
CA ILE A 18 18.11 13.80 -7.58
C ILE A 18 19.18 13.57 -6.51
N SER A 19 19.60 14.63 -5.84
CA SER A 19 20.48 14.55 -4.68
C SER A 19 19.98 15.53 -3.62
N TYR A 20 19.63 15.01 -2.47
CA TYR A 20 19.25 15.78 -1.29
C TYR A 20 20.08 15.32 -0.09
N PRO A 21 20.93 16.18 0.49
CA PRO A 21 21.72 15.81 1.67
C PRO A 21 20.83 15.34 2.83
N GLY A 22 21.24 14.27 3.50
CA GLY A 22 20.56 13.78 4.70
C GLY A 22 19.24 13.08 4.49
N VAL A 23 18.90 12.71 3.24
CA VAL A 23 17.69 11.95 2.91
C VAL A 23 18.04 10.48 2.70
N GLU A 24 17.18 9.57 3.17
CA GLU A 24 17.33 8.14 2.91
C GLU A 24 17.21 7.85 1.41
N GLU A 25 18.23 7.22 0.84
CA GLU A 25 18.23 6.77 -0.55
C GLU A 25 18.03 5.26 -0.62
N ARG A 26 17.18 4.82 -1.57
CA ARG A 26 16.97 3.40 -1.87
C ARG A 26 17.23 3.12 -3.33
N ASP A 27 18.17 2.22 -3.62
CA ASP A 27 18.43 1.77 -4.98
C ASP A 27 17.28 0.87 -5.48
N GLY A 28 16.62 1.28 -6.53
CA GLY A 28 15.57 0.53 -7.20
C GLY A 28 16.07 -0.68 -7.99
N LYS A 29 17.38 -0.88 -8.14
CA LYS A 29 18.01 -2.03 -8.83
C LYS A 29 17.39 -2.33 -10.21
N GLY A 30 17.10 -1.29 -10.99
CA GLY A 30 16.51 -1.43 -12.31
C GLY A 30 15.03 -1.85 -12.34
N ARG A 31 14.34 -1.88 -11.22
CA ARG A 31 12.91 -2.23 -11.14
C ARG A 31 12.02 -1.13 -11.72
N TYR A 32 10.82 -1.49 -12.13
CA TYR A 32 9.78 -0.54 -12.52
C TYR A 32 9.01 -0.08 -11.28
N MET A 33 8.73 1.21 -11.20
CA MET A 33 7.79 1.77 -10.24
C MET A 33 6.43 1.92 -10.91
N LEU A 34 5.45 1.22 -10.38
CA LEU A 34 4.07 1.24 -10.85
C LEU A 34 3.16 1.75 -9.73
N PRO A 35 2.00 2.32 -10.05
CA PRO A 35 0.93 2.49 -9.06
C PRO A 35 0.61 1.15 -8.41
N GLY A 36 0.22 1.19 -7.13
CA GLY A 36 -0.26 -0.01 -6.45
C GLY A 36 -1.48 -0.59 -7.17
N LEU A 37 -1.58 -1.91 -7.17
CA LEU A 37 -2.70 -2.61 -7.77
C LEU A 37 -3.97 -2.37 -6.97
N VAL A 38 -5.09 -2.29 -7.66
CA VAL A 38 -6.43 -2.16 -7.08
C VAL A 38 -7.19 -3.46 -7.35
N ASP A 39 -7.55 -4.15 -6.29
CA ASP A 39 -8.53 -5.24 -6.38
C ASP A 39 -9.92 -4.63 -6.33
N ILE A 40 -10.66 -4.75 -7.42
CA ILE A 40 -11.95 -4.07 -7.59
C ILE A 40 -13.14 -4.86 -7.01
N HIS A 41 -12.93 -6.08 -6.57
CA HIS A 41 -13.97 -6.88 -5.94
C HIS A 41 -13.39 -7.99 -5.06
N MET A 42 -13.61 -7.88 -3.75
CA MET A 42 -13.11 -8.85 -2.79
C MET A 42 -14.06 -8.98 -1.58
N HIS A 43 -14.19 -10.20 -1.10
CA HIS A 43 -14.83 -10.53 0.18
C HIS A 43 -13.72 -10.93 1.16
N ILE A 44 -13.27 -9.97 1.98
CA ILE A 44 -12.16 -10.20 2.90
C ILE A 44 -12.50 -11.28 3.91
N GLU A 45 -13.75 -11.31 4.37
CA GLU A 45 -14.28 -12.32 5.29
C GLU A 45 -14.19 -13.75 4.73
N SER A 46 -14.39 -13.93 3.42
CA SER A 46 -14.24 -15.24 2.76
C SER A 46 -12.82 -15.77 2.81
N SER A 47 -11.82 -14.91 2.97
CA SER A 47 -10.44 -15.31 3.16
C SER A 47 -10.15 -15.80 4.59
N MET A 48 -11.15 -15.81 5.47
CA MET A 48 -11.04 -16.15 6.91
C MET A 48 -10.02 -15.28 7.65
N THR A 49 -9.76 -14.06 7.16
CA THR A 49 -8.86 -13.10 7.78
C THR A 49 -9.57 -11.79 8.11
N TYR A 50 -8.94 -10.98 8.96
CA TYR A 50 -9.35 -9.59 9.17
C TYR A 50 -8.62 -8.67 8.19
N PRO A 51 -9.17 -7.47 7.91
CA PRO A 51 -8.58 -6.53 6.95
C PRO A 51 -7.10 -6.22 7.20
N GLY A 52 -6.67 -6.15 8.45
CA GLY A 52 -5.26 -5.92 8.79
C GLY A 52 -4.33 -7.06 8.35
N GLU A 53 -4.74 -8.31 8.60
CA GLU A 53 -3.97 -9.47 8.17
C GLU A 53 -4.04 -9.67 6.66
N PHE A 54 -5.21 -9.47 6.07
CA PHE A 54 -5.37 -9.47 4.62
C PHE A 54 -4.41 -8.49 3.95
N SER A 55 -4.34 -7.24 4.46
CA SER A 55 -3.41 -6.23 3.97
C SER A 55 -1.95 -6.68 4.10
N ARG A 56 -1.57 -7.28 5.24
CA ARG A 56 -0.22 -7.77 5.48
C ARG A 56 0.21 -8.85 4.47
N ILE A 57 -0.74 -9.67 4.04
CA ILE A 57 -0.51 -10.73 3.06
C ILE A 57 -0.43 -10.17 1.64
N THR A 58 -1.29 -9.22 1.28
CA THR A 58 -1.46 -8.76 -0.11
C THR A 58 -0.51 -7.62 -0.51
N LEU A 59 -0.15 -6.73 0.43
CA LEU A 59 0.75 -5.61 0.17
C LEU A 59 2.10 -6.01 -0.45
N PRO A 60 2.78 -7.08 -0.01
CA PRO A 60 4.04 -7.51 -0.62
C PRO A 60 3.92 -7.89 -2.11
N TYR A 61 2.71 -8.23 -2.56
CA TYR A 61 2.40 -8.56 -3.95
C TYR A 61 1.92 -7.36 -4.76
N GLY A 62 1.91 -6.17 -4.15
CA GLY A 62 1.60 -4.91 -4.83
C GLY A 62 0.15 -4.48 -4.78
N VAL A 63 -0.75 -5.22 -4.14
CA VAL A 63 -2.14 -4.80 -3.93
C VAL A 63 -2.19 -3.78 -2.81
N THR A 64 -2.50 -2.53 -3.15
CA THR A 64 -2.53 -1.40 -2.21
C THR A 64 -3.93 -0.90 -1.88
N THR A 65 -4.89 -1.30 -2.68
CA THR A 65 -6.29 -0.88 -2.54
C THR A 65 -7.20 -2.05 -2.83
N VAL A 66 -8.26 -2.18 -2.04
CA VAL A 66 -9.27 -3.23 -2.21
C VAL A 66 -10.66 -2.59 -2.11
N VAL A 67 -11.52 -2.91 -3.06
CA VAL A 67 -12.95 -2.63 -2.97
C VAL A 67 -13.61 -3.87 -2.38
N ALA A 68 -13.90 -3.81 -1.08
CA ALA A 68 -14.46 -4.93 -0.34
C ALA A 68 -15.98 -4.81 -0.19
N ASP A 69 -16.67 -5.92 -0.45
CA ASP A 69 -18.08 -6.10 -0.15
C ASP A 69 -18.23 -7.10 1.01
N ALA A 70 -18.62 -6.60 2.18
CA ALA A 70 -18.72 -7.37 3.42
C ALA A 70 -20.11 -7.95 3.64
N HIS A 71 -20.79 -8.45 2.60
CA HIS A 71 -22.16 -8.91 2.71
C HIS A 71 -22.32 -10.19 3.54
N GLU A 72 -21.30 -11.05 3.60
CA GLU A 72 -21.32 -12.25 4.43
C GLU A 72 -21.40 -11.87 5.91
N MET A 73 -20.57 -10.90 6.34
CA MET A 73 -20.63 -10.36 7.69
C MET A 73 -21.96 -9.64 7.96
N ALA A 74 -22.48 -8.94 6.97
CA ALA A 74 -23.78 -8.27 7.09
C ALA A 74 -24.94 -9.27 7.27
N ASN A 75 -24.91 -10.38 6.53
CA ASN A 75 -25.94 -11.41 6.59
C ASN A 75 -25.99 -12.12 7.96
N VAL A 76 -24.81 -12.34 8.59
CA VAL A 76 -24.74 -13.07 9.86
C VAL A 76 -24.91 -12.13 11.07
N PHE A 77 -24.29 -10.96 11.04
CA PHE A 77 -24.17 -10.06 12.17
C PHE A 77 -24.78 -8.67 11.93
N GLY A 78 -25.43 -8.45 10.80
CA GLY A 78 -26.03 -7.16 10.45
C GLY A 78 -24.98 -6.05 10.40
N MET A 79 -25.40 -4.84 10.70
CA MET A 79 -24.53 -3.64 10.69
C MET A 79 -23.40 -3.70 11.71
N ASP A 80 -23.55 -4.46 12.78
CA ASP A 80 -22.51 -4.60 13.80
C ASP A 80 -21.35 -5.46 13.30
N GLY A 81 -21.61 -6.46 12.46
CA GLY A 81 -20.58 -7.20 11.75
C GLY A 81 -19.74 -6.32 10.84
N ILE A 82 -20.38 -5.48 10.04
CA ILE A 82 -19.70 -4.50 9.19
C ILE A 82 -18.86 -3.54 10.03
N ARG A 83 -19.43 -2.96 11.10
CA ARG A 83 -18.70 -2.06 12.00
C ARG A 83 -17.49 -2.71 12.65
N ALA A 84 -17.60 -3.97 13.06
CA ALA A 84 -16.50 -4.72 13.66
C ALA A 84 -15.37 -4.95 12.65
N LEU A 85 -15.69 -5.30 11.41
CA LEU A 85 -14.71 -5.44 10.33
C LEU A 85 -13.98 -4.12 10.06
N TRP A 86 -14.70 -3.00 9.99
CA TRP A 86 -14.14 -1.68 9.76
C TRP A 86 -13.27 -1.15 10.92
N ARG A 87 -13.62 -1.42 12.16
CA ARG A 87 -12.81 -1.04 13.31
C ARG A 87 -11.45 -1.72 13.32
N ARG A 88 -11.36 -2.97 12.86
CA ARG A 88 -10.13 -3.76 12.79
C ARG A 88 -9.26 -3.45 11.56
N ARG A 89 -9.67 -2.56 10.66
CA ARG A 89 -8.86 -2.11 9.51
C ARG A 89 -7.62 -1.29 9.91
N ARG A 90 -7.57 -0.74 11.14
CA ARG A 90 -6.39 -0.05 11.69
C ARG A 90 -5.30 -1.06 12.06
N SER A 91 -4.77 -1.71 11.07
CA SER A 91 -3.49 -2.38 11.20
C SER A 91 -2.40 -1.31 11.35
N ARG A 92 -1.46 -1.55 12.25
CA ARG A 92 -0.27 -0.72 12.48
C ARG A 92 0.70 -0.74 11.29
N THR A 93 0.27 -1.17 10.14
CA THR A 93 1.07 -1.33 8.95
C THR A 93 1.20 0.03 8.28
N PHE A 94 2.39 0.58 8.35
CA PHE A 94 2.80 1.86 7.78
C PHE A 94 2.52 3.14 8.59
N SER A 95 2.90 3.18 9.86
CA SER A 95 3.35 4.45 10.44
C SER A 95 4.89 4.48 10.54
N GLY A 96 5.56 4.11 9.49
CA GLY A 96 6.97 4.40 9.31
C GLY A 96 7.09 5.86 8.91
N ARG A 97 7.48 6.73 9.84
CA ARG A 97 7.95 8.09 9.56
C ARG A 97 9.35 8.05 8.92
N SER A 98 9.55 7.26 7.91
CA SER A 98 10.71 7.35 7.05
C SER A 98 10.27 7.97 5.74
N ARG A 99 10.95 9.02 5.32
CA ARG A 99 10.78 9.67 4.03
C ARG A 99 11.83 9.08 3.08
N PRO A 100 11.59 7.91 2.46
CA PRO A 100 12.58 7.36 1.57
C PRO A 100 12.58 8.12 0.24
N VAL A 101 13.73 8.53 -0.21
CA VAL A 101 13.96 8.85 -1.62
C VAL A 101 14.23 7.53 -2.33
N TYR A 102 13.38 7.19 -3.28
CA TYR A 102 13.60 6.01 -4.12
C TYR A 102 14.44 6.42 -5.33
N ARG A 103 15.71 6.05 -5.31
CA ARG A 103 16.59 6.19 -6.46
C ARG A 103 16.38 4.99 -7.36
N ARG A 104 15.76 5.19 -8.51
CA ARG A 104 15.51 4.12 -9.45
C ARG A 104 16.35 4.30 -10.72
N GLN A 105 17.15 3.30 -11.01
CA GLN A 105 17.76 3.14 -12.33
C GLN A 105 16.78 2.38 -13.24
N MET A 106 16.04 3.07 -14.11
CA MET A 106 15.38 2.40 -15.23
C MET A 106 16.36 2.23 -16.38
N ARG A 107 16.51 1.01 -16.91
CA ARG A 107 17.19 0.80 -18.17
C ARG A 107 16.21 1.13 -19.30
N SER A 108 16.68 1.89 -20.28
CA SER A 108 16.06 2.06 -21.60
C SER A 108 16.09 0.76 -22.37
#